data_4cc76b3bda769f15fc4e46404e973a3d
#
_entry.id   4cc76b3bda769f15fc4e46404e973a3d
#
_cell.length_a   1.000
_cell.length_b   1.000
_cell.length_c   1.000
_cell.angle_alpha   90.00
_cell.angle_beta   90.00
_cell.angle_gamma   90.00
#
_symmetry.space_group_name_H-M   'P 1'
#
loop_
_entity.id
_entity.type
_entity.pdbx_description
1 polymer ?
#
loop_
_entity_poly.entity_id
_entity_poly.type
_entity_poly.pdbx_seq_one_letter_code
_entity_poly.pdbx_strand_id
1 'polypeptide(L)'
;MRACLVATLLLAVPPALGAEPQVGRWAVDPQHCGSGGDTMRTAPLTVTESSLRWVAEYCTIGKMYSADRALYIEGRCSNREGLMVRHAIKLAMKGERLAVTWNGERAELRRCR
;
A
#
# COMPACT_ATOMS: atom_id res chain seq x y z
N MET A 1 21.81 37.31 -34.28
CA MET A 1 21.63 36.95 -33.84
C MET A 1 21.60 36.02 -33.26
N ARG A 2 21.57 35.59 -32.71
CA ARG A 2 21.56 34.65 -32.17
C ARG A 2 20.79 34.24 -31.35
N ALA A 3 20.39 33.43 -31.20
CA ALA A 3 19.47 32.97 -30.60
C ALA A 3 19.76 32.29 -29.52
N CYS A 4 19.52 32.56 -28.66
CA CYS A 4 19.74 31.96 -27.61
C CYS A 4 18.96 31.03 -27.27
N LEU A 5 19.15 30.02 -27.37
CA LEU A 5 18.45 29.10 -27.03
C LEU A 5 18.44 28.73 -25.81
N VAL A 6 17.80 28.85 -25.16
CA VAL A 6 17.55 28.47 -24.01
C VAL A 6 17.08 27.23 -23.92
N ALA A 7 17.74 26.42 -23.65
CA ALA A 7 17.35 25.21 -23.54
C ALA A 7 16.72 25.06 -22.29
N THR A 8 15.62 25.12 -22.28
CA THR A 8 14.93 24.94 -21.21
C THR A 8 14.96 23.61 -20.83
N LEU A 9 15.61 23.21 -19.96
CA LEU A 9 15.64 22.03 -19.56
C LEU A 9 14.62 21.66 -18.76
N LEU A 10 13.79 21.10 -19.10
CA LEU A 10 12.85 20.62 -18.37
C LEU A 10 13.20 19.56 -17.67
N LEU A 11 13.59 19.57 -16.61
CA LEU A 11 13.73 18.59 -15.83
C LEU A 11 12.59 17.92 -15.48
N ALA A 12 12.36 16.96 -15.94
CA ALA A 12 11.25 16.21 -15.62
C ALA A 12 11.61 15.63 -14.34
N VAL A 13 11.15 16.06 -13.37
CA VAL A 13 11.28 15.51 -12.13
C VAL A 13 10.58 14.23 -12.12
N PRO A 14 11.18 13.20 -11.83
CA PRO A 14 10.53 11.94 -11.74
C PRO A 14 9.56 12.02 -10.63
N PRO A 15 8.41 11.63 -10.85
CA PRO A 15 7.40 11.73 -9.93
C PRO A 15 7.70 10.90 -8.77
N ALA A 16 7.59 11.43 -7.72
CA ALA A 16 7.54 10.66 -6.60
C ALA A 16 8.41 9.52 -6.44
N LEU A 17 9.63 9.72 -6.54
CA LEU A 17 10.40 8.69 -6.30
C LEU A 17 10.15 8.25 -4.98
N GLY A 18 9.69 7.24 -4.67
CA GLY A 18 9.48 6.80 -3.37
C GLY A 18 8.08 6.86 -2.89
N ALA A 19 7.26 7.59 -3.55
CA ALA A 19 5.93 7.65 -3.10
C ALA A 19 5.15 6.70 -3.90
N GLU A 20 5.04 5.50 -3.50
CA GLU A 20 4.26 4.57 -4.21
C GLU A 20 2.81 4.80 -3.89
N PRO A 21 1.93 4.64 -4.85
CA PRO A 21 0.53 4.98 -4.65
C PRO A 21 -0.15 4.18 -3.56
N GLN A 22 0.32 2.99 -3.28
CA GLN A 22 -0.32 2.17 -2.27
C GLN A 22 0.13 2.51 -0.86
N VAL A 23 1.18 3.31 -0.70
CA VAL A 23 1.66 3.66 0.62
C VAL A 23 0.69 4.62 1.29
N GLY A 24 0.32 4.35 2.51
CA GLY A 24 -0.59 5.21 3.25
C GLY A 24 -1.49 4.41 4.18
N ARG A 25 -2.52 5.05 4.66
CA ARG A 25 -3.51 4.39 5.50
C ARG A 25 -4.81 4.28 4.72
N TRP A 26 -5.44 3.16 4.86
CA TRP A 26 -6.62 2.83 4.08
C TRP A 26 -7.65 2.15 4.96
N ALA A 27 -8.92 2.33 4.66
CA ALA A 27 -9.98 1.68 5.42
C ALA A 27 -11.15 1.34 4.51
N VAL A 28 -11.90 0.32 4.86
CA VAL A 28 -13.09 -0.03 4.09
C VAL A 28 -14.09 1.13 4.16
N ASP A 29 -14.21 1.73 5.34
CA ASP A 29 -15.07 2.86 5.54
C ASP A 29 -14.24 3.96 6.19
N PRO A 30 -14.29 5.19 5.69
CA PRO A 30 -13.46 6.26 6.27
C PRO A 30 -13.68 6.48 7.76
N GLN A 31 -14.82 6.15 8.28
CA GLN A 31 -15.04 6.33 9.70
C GLN A 31 -14.15 5.41 10.54
N HIS A 32 -13.57 4.40 9.93
CA HIS A 32 -12.70 3.49 10.67
C HIS A 32 -11.23 3.84 10.55
N CYS A 33 -10.92 4.97 9.96
CA CYS A 33 -9.52 5.35 9.78
C CYS A 33 -8.79 5.57 11.10
N GLY A 34 -9.48 6.00 12.11
CA GLY A 34 -8.87 6.22 13.40
C GLY A 34 -9.16 5.15 14.42
N SER A 35 -9.87 4.11 14.04
CA SER A 35 -10.30 3.16 15.05
C SER A 35 -9.38 1.96 15.08
N GLY A 36 -9.35 1.30 16.19
CA GLY A 36 -8.57 0.09 16.29
C GLY A 36 -9.44 -1.12 16.24
N GLY A 37 -10.23 -1.24 15.22
CA GLY A 37 -11.16 -2.34 15.14
C GLY A 37 -10.52 -3.72 15.10
N ASP A 38 -11.31 -4.73 15.29
CA ASP A 38 -10.81 -6.08 15.35
C ASP A 38 -10.90 -6.86 14.07
N THR A 39 -11.50 -6.32 13.06
CA THR A 39 -11.66 -7.03 11.80
C THR A 39 -11.09 -6.22 10.66
N MET A 40 -10.90 -6.85 9.52
CA MET A 40 -10.42 -6.14 8.36
C MET A 40 -11.37 -5.04 7.92
N ARG A 41 -12.65 -5.15 8.24
CA ARG A 41 -13.58 -4.12 7.85
C ARG A 41 -13.57 -2.94 8.79
N THR A 42 -13.12 -3.11 10.01
CA THR A 42 -13.19 -2.05 11.00
C THR A 42 -11.81 -1.52 11.40
N ALA A 43 -10.74 -2.11 10.94
CA ALA A 43 -9.39 -1.64 11.24
C ALA A 43 -8.75 -1.03 10.01
N PRO A 44 -8.01 0.04 10.14
CA PRO A 44 -7.29 0.57 8.99
C PRO A 44 -6.09 -0.29 8.64
N LEU A 45 -5.78 -0.31 7.36
CA LEU A 45 -4.57 -0.95 6.86
C LEU A 45 -3.52 0.13 6.71
N THR A 46 -2.34 -0.08 7.23
CA THR A 46 -1.23 0.85 7.04
C THR A 46 -0.20 0.18 6.16
N VAL A 47 0.13 0.82 5.07
CA VAL A 47 1.12 0.32 4.12
C VAL A 47 2.28 1.30 4.10
N THR A 48 3.48 0.80 4.33
CA THR A 48 4.68 1.59 4.16
C THR A 48 5.51 0.97 3.05
N GLU A 49 6.68 1.49 2.81
CA GLU A 49 7.53 0.93 1.76
C GLU A 49 8.06 -0.45 2.14
N SER A 50 8.07 -0.78 3.41
CA SER A 50 8.68 -2.03 3.83
C SER A 50 7.77 -2.88 4.72
N SER A 51 6.57 -2.43 5.01
CA SER A 51 5.74 -3.15 5.94
C SER A 51 4.25 -2.94 5.69
N LEU A 52 3.45 -3.82 6.24
CA LEU A 52 2.01 -3.68 6.21
C LEU A 52 1.50 -4.04 7.59
N ARG A 53 0.49 -3.32 8.05
CA ARG A 53 -0.11 -3.63 9.34
C ARG A 53 -1.61 -3.60 9.18
N TRP A 54 -2.27 -4.67 9.49
CA TRP A 54 -3.73 -4.74 9.42
C TRP A 54 -4.25 -5.57 10.59
N VAL A 55 -5.24 -5.05 11.25
CA VAL A 55 -5.82 -5.69 12.42
C VAL A 55 -4.71 -5.91 13.45
N ALA A 56 -4.46 -7.11 13.79
CA ALA A 56 -3.45 -7.43 14.77
C ALA A 56 -2.20 -8.03 14.14
N GLU A 57 -2.10 -7.98 12.83
CA GLU A 57 -0.93 -8.53 12.17
C GLU A 57 -0.01 -7.45 11.66
N TYR A 58 1.26 -7.68 11.82
CA TYR A 58 2.27 -6.79 11.29
C TYR A 58 3.16 -7.60 10.36
N CYS A 59 3.29 -7.18 9.14
CA CYS A 59 4.05 -7.90 8.14
C CYS A 59 5.21 -7.08 7.63
N THR A 60 6.37 -7.71 7.52
CA THR A 60 7.46 -7.11 6.76
C THR A 60 7.40 -7.69 5.36
N ILE A 61 7.84 -6.94 4.40
CA ILE A 61 7.79 -7.37 3.02
C ILE A 61 9.00 -8.22 2.73
N GLY A 62 8.77 -9.46 2.39
CA GLY A 62 9.85 -10.36 2.02
C GLY A 62 10.20 -10.21 0.56
N LYS A 63 9.30 -10.63 -0.32
CA LYS A 63 9.50 -10.47 -1.75
C LYS A 63 8.35 -9.66 -2.29
N MET A 64 8.63 -8.86 -3.29
CA MET A 64 7.61 -8.02 -3.88
C MET A 64 7.89 -7.87 -5.36
N TYR A 65 6.87 -7.97 -6.18
CA TYR A 65 7.02 -7.71 -7.61
C TYR A 65 5.72 -7.14 -8.15
N SER A 66 5.84 -6.42 -9.25
CA SER A 66 4.71 -5.83 -9.90
C SER A 66 4.32 -6.61 -11.12
N ALA A 67 3.05 -6.80 -11.34
CA ALA A 67 2.54 -7.43 -12.55
C ALA A 67 1.10 -6.99 -12.73
N ASP A 68 0.70 -6.68 -13.96
CA ASP A 68 -0.69 -6.33 -14.27
C ASP A 68 -1.26 -5.25 -13.37
N ARG A 69 -0.45 -4.24 -13.09
CA ARG A 69 -0.88 -3.09 -12.27
C ARG A 69 -1.16 -3.47 -10.83
N ALA A 70 -0.60 -4.55 -10.39
CA ALA A 70 -0.76 -4.96 -9.01
C ALA A 70 0.59 -5.25 -8.40
N LEU A 71 0.66 -5.14 -7.07
CA LEU A 71 1.84 -5.51 -6.37
C LEU A 71 1.57 -6.81 -5.69
N TYR A 72 2.43 -7.76 -5.90
CA TYR A 72 2.33 -9.06 -5.27
C TYR A 72 3.40 -9.15 -4.20
N ILE A 73 2.99 -9.39 -2.99
CA ILE A 73 3.87 -9.33 -1.83
C ILE A 73 3.83 -10.64 -1.08
N GLU A 74 5.00 -11.11 -0.70
CA GLU A 74 5.08 -12.20 0.22
C GLU A 74 5.38 -11.56 1.56
N GLY A 75 4.42 -11.55 2.44
CA GLY A 75 4.57 -10.91 3.72
C GLY A 75 4.99 -11.90 4.78
N ARG A 76 5.90 -11.47 5.64
CA ARG A 76 6.27 -12.25 6.80
C ARG A 76 5.57 -11.57 7.96
N CYS A 77 4.57 -12.22 8.47
CA CYS A 77 3.65 -11.58 9.39
C CYS A 77 3.71 -12.19 10.76
N SER A 78 3.61 -11.35 11.79
CA SER A 78 3.48 -11.84 13.14
C SER A 78 2.04 -11.61 13.58
N ASN A 79 1.44 -12.61 14.17
CA ASN A 79 0.07 -12.51 14.64
C ASN A 79 0.04 -12.17 16.13
N ARG A 80 -1.15 -12.17 16.71
CA ARG A 80 -1.29 -11.81 18.12
C ARG A 80 -0.52 -12.70 19.04
N GLU A 81 -0.32 -13.95 18.66
CA GLU A 81 0.40 -14.87 19.49
C GLU A 81 1.89 -14.82 19.28
N GLY A 82 2.35 -13.91 18.46
CA GLY A 82 3.77 -13.78 18.19
C GLY A 82 4.31 -14.79 17.22
N LEU A 83 3.44 -15.56 16.58
CA LEU A 83 3.89 -16.54 15.60
C LEU A 83 4.11 -15.88 14.25
N MET A 84 5.17 -16.27 13.59
CA MET A 84 5.46 -15.76 12.26
C MET A 84 4.80 -16.65 11.23
N VAL A 85 4.04 -16.03 10.36
CA VAL A 85 3.39 -16.74 9.27
C VAL A 85 3.63 -15.98 7.97
N ARG A 86 3.52 -16.66 6.86
CA ARG A 86 3.68 -16.01 5.57
C ARG A 86 2.32 -15.82 4.96
N HIS A 87 2.09 -14.64 4.43
CA HIS A 87 0.83 -14.34 3.75
C HIS A 87 1.12 -13.87 2.34
N ALA A 88 0.29 -14.30 1.42
CA ALA A 88 0.32 -13.78 0.07
C ALA A 88 -0.60 -12.58 0.03
N ILE A 89 -0.06 -11.43 -0.33
CA ILE A 89 -0.81 -10.19 -0.31
C ILE A 89 -0.74 -9.56 -1.68
N LYS A 90 -1.87 -9.09 -2.19
CA LYS A 90 -1.92 -8.41 -3.45
C LYS A 90 -2.54 -7.06 -3.24
N LEU A 91 -1.90 -6.02 -3.73
CA LEU A 91 -2.42 -4.66 -3.66
C LEU A 91 -2.57 -4.11 -5.06
N ALA A 92 -3.74 -3.64 -5.39
CA ALA A 92 -3.98 -3.08 -6.72
C ALA A 92 -4.76 -1.79 -6.58
N MET A 93 -4.25 -0.73 -7.18
CA MET A 93 -4.99 0.52 -7.20
C MET A 93 -6.08 0.45 -8.24
N LYS A 94 -7.29 0.84 -7.86
CA LYS A 94 -8.39 0.94 -8.77
C LYS A 94 -8.93 2.34 -8.64
N GLY A 95 -8.44 3.25 -9.44
CA GLY A 95 -8.78 4.65 -9.29
C GLY A 95 -8.25 5.12 -7.96
N GLU A 96 -9.12 5.60 -7.09
CA GLU A 96 -8.71 6.08 -5.79
C GLU A 96 -8.90 5.03 -4.71
N ARG A 97 -9.21 3.81 -5.08
CA ARG A 97 -9.40 2.75 -4.09
C ARG A 97 -8.26 1.76 -4.18
N LEU A 98 -8.02 1.09 -3.10
CA LEU A 98 -7.01 0.05 -3.04
C LEU A 98 -7.72 -1.29 -2.89
N ALA A 99 -7.55 -2.15 -3.86
CA ALA A 99 -8.09 -3.50 -3.76
C ALA A 99 -7.03 -4.37 -3.12
N VAL A 100 -7.37 -5.00 -2.02
CA VAL A 100 -6.45 -5.80 -1.25
C VAL A 100 -6.91 -7.24 -1.24
N THR A 101 -5.99 -8.14 -1.50
CA THR A 101 -6.21 -9.55 -1.25
C THR A 101 -5.18 -9.96 -0.22
N TRP A 102 -5.65 -10.41 0.92
CA TRP A 102 -4.76 -10.71 2.04
C TRP A 102 -5.06 -12.12 2.48
N ASN A 103 -4.15 -13.00 2.15
CA ASN A 103 -4.30 -14.39 2.49
C ASN A 103 -5.65 -14.94 2.00
N GLY A 104 -6.04 -14.55 0.80
CA GLY A 104 -7.27 -15.03 0.20
C GLY A 104 -8.50 -14.18 0.45
N GLU A 105 -8.47 -13.29 1.42
CA GLU A 105 -9.61 -12.44 1.67
C GLU A 105 -9.49 -11.15 0.90
N ARG A 106 -10.59 -10.64 0.40
CA ARG A 106 -10.57 -9.45 -0.44
C ARG A 106 -11.31 -8.31 0.19
N ALA A 107 -10.81 -7.11 -0.02
CA ALA A 107 -11.49 -5.90 0.43
C ALA A 107 -11.10 -4.74 -0.47
N GLU A 108 -11.99 -3.78 -0.61
CA GLU A 108 -11.68 -2.54 -1.31
C GLU A 108 -11.64 -1.44 -0.28
N LEU A 109 -10.59 -0.70 -0.28
CA LEU A 109 -10.36 0.30 0.76
C LEU A 109 -10.25 1.68 0.16
N ARG A 110 -10.57 2.67 0.96
CA ARG A 110 -10.43 4.06 0.58
C ARG A 110 -9.33 4.68 1.41
N ARG A 111 -8.68 5.67 0.83
CA ARG A 111 -7.56 6.30 1.52
C ARG A 111 -8.05 7.11 2.70
N CYS A 112 -7.40 6.97 3.81
CA CYS A 112 -7.66 7.79 4.99
C CYS A 112 -7.01 9.15 4.80
N ARG A 113 -7.64 10.17 5.29
CA ARG A 113 -7.13 11.54 5.16
C ARG A 113 -6.76 12.12 6.49
#